data_d75eca5494156994613aa42644183a56
#
_entry.id   d75eca5494156994613aa42644183a56
#
_cell.length_a   1.000
_cell.length_b   1.000
_cell.length_c   1.000
_cell.angle_alpha   90.00
_cell.angle_beta   90.00
_cell.angle_gamma   90.00
#
_symmetry.space_group_name_H-M   'P 1'
#
loop_
_entity.id
_entity.type
_entity.pdbx_description
1 polymer ?
#
loop_
_entity_poly.entity_id
_entity_poly.type
_entity_poly.pdbx_seq_one_letter_code
_entity_poly.pdbx_strand_id
1 'polypeptide(L)'
;MSLASAEADSSAAGIKHRNEHLRLADSIFGYVAAQKPDSYLGNFWRARVNSALDPETEQGLARPYYQAAAQILEKDTRKKLKLIIECYSYLGYYYYLQKDIPESKTYWNKILNLQPENEVARKAIEGMK
;
A
#
# COMPACT_ATOMS: atom_id res chain seq x y z
N MET A 1 -13.97 9.16 22.39
CA MET A 1 -15.16 9.08 21.52
C MET A 1 -16.16 8.11 22.11
N SER A 2 -17.45 8.47 22.03
CA SER A 2 -18.51 7.57 22.48
C SER A 2 -18.78 6.48 21.45
N LEU A 3 -19.45 5.40 21.88
CA LEU A 3 -19.86 4.33 20.96
C LEU A 3 -20.78 4.86 19.86
N ALA A 4 -21.62 5.86 20.18
CA ALA A 4 -22.50 6.46 19.20
C ALA A 4 -21.73 7.15 18.08
N SER A 5 -20.59 7.78 18.38
CA SER A 5 -19.73 8.40 17.36
C SER A 5 -19.09 7.33 16.46
N ALA A 6 -18.66 6.20 17.03
CA ALA A 6 -18.10 5.11 16.26
C ALA A 6 -19.13 4.49 15.30
N GLU A 7 -20.38 4.34 15.76
CA GLU A 7 -21.48 3.85 14.93
C GLU A 7 -21.81 4.83 13.81
N ALA A 8 -21.83 6.13 14.11
CA ALA A 8 -22.07 7.15 13.09
C ALA A 8 -21.00 7.15 12.01
N ASP A 9 -19.74 6.82 12.35
CA ASP A 9 -18.63 6.76 11.40
C ASP A 9 -18.77 5.61 10.39
N SER A 10 -19.59 4.59 10.67
CA SER A 10 -19.86 3.51 9.73
C SER A 10 -20.99 3.86 8.75
N SER A 11 -21.70 4.97 8.95
CA SER A 11 -22.74 5.43 8.03
C SER A 11 -22.14 6.02 6.76
N ALA A 12 -22.99 6.24 5.74
CA ALA A 12 -22.57 6.89 4.49
C ALA A 12 -21.98 8.28 4.74
N ALA A 13 -22.61 9.06 5.67
CA ALA A 13 -22.10 10.38 6.03
C ALA A 13 -20.75 10.30 6.74
N GLY A 14 -20.55 9.32 7.63
CA GLY A 14 -19.30 9.09 8.32
C GLY A 14 -18.20 8.66 7.37
N ILE A 15 -18.49 7.80 6.41
CA ILE A 15 -17.54 7.37 5.37
C ILE A 15 -17.11 8.55 4.52
N LYS A 16 -18.04 9.39 4.08
CA LYS A 16 -17.75 10.58 3.29
C LYS A 16 -16.80 11.51 4.04
N HIS A 17 -17.09 11.76 5.32
CA HIS A 17 -16.30 12.65 6.17
C HIS A 17 -14.88 12.12 6.34
N ARG A 18 -14.75 10.82 6.60
CA ARG A 18 -13.44 10.16 6.70
C ARG A 18 -12.66 10.28 5.40
N ASN A 19 -13.32 10.07 4.26
CA ASN A 19 -12.67 10.16 2.95
C ASN A 19 -12.19 11.58 2.65
N GLU A 20 -12.93 12.61 3.08
CA GLU A 20 -12.48 13.99 2.95
C GLU A 20 -11.21 14.24 3.76
N HIS A 21 -11.12 13.70 4.98
CA HIS A 21 -9.91 13.79 5.81
C HIS A 21 -8.74 13.04 5.17
N LEU A 22 -9.00 11.87 4.60
CA LEU A 22 -7.96 11.09 3.91
C LEU A 22 -7.42 11.83 2.69
N ARG A 23 -8.29 12.48 1.92
CA ARG A 23 -7.84 13.27 0.76
C ARG A 23 -7.00 14.45 1.17
N LEU A 24 -7.35 15.10 2.28
CA LEU A 24 -6.54 16.17 2.84
C LEU A 24 -5.17 15.65 3.28
N ALA A 25 -5.13 14.50 3.95
CA ALA A 25 -3.88 13.87 4.34
C ALA A 25 -3.03 13.52 3.12
N ASP A 26 -3.65 13.02 2.04
CA ASP A 26 -2.96 12.73 0.79
C ASP A 26 -2.28 13.97 0.23
N SER A 27 -2.97 15.12 0.24
CA SER A 27 -2.41 16.37 -0.24
C SER A 27 -1.20 16.80 0.58
N ILE A 28 -1.27 16.65 1.90
CA ILE A 28 -0.18 16.98 2.82
C ILE A 28 1.02 16.09 2.56
N PHE A 29 0.82 14.77 2.45
CA PHE A 29 1.91 13.84 2.18
C PHE A 29 2.48 14.00 0.77
N GLY A 30 1.65 14.40 -0.19
CA GLY A 30 2.11 14.75 -1.53
C GLY A 30 3.06 15.94 -1.51
N TYR A 31 2.76 16.94 -0.70
CA TYR A 31 3.66 18.08 -0.49
C TYR A 31 4.98 17.62 0.13
N VAL A 32 4.91 16.77 1.17
CA VAL A 32 6.12 16.22 1.81
C VAL A 32 6.99 15.46 0.80
N ALA A 33 6.37 14.64 -0.04
CA ALA A 33 7.09 13.88 -1.06
C ALA A 33 7.79 14.80 -2.06
N ALA A 34 7.13 15.89 -2.45
CA ALA A 34 7.71 16.86 -3.38
C ALA A 34 8.90 17.62 -2.76
N GLN A 35 8.84 17.90 -1.46
CA GLN A 35 9.90 18.61 -0.75
C GLN A 35 11.14 17.74 -0.52
N LYS A 36 10.95 16.42 -0.36
CA LYS A 36 12.04 15.47 -0.09
C LYS A 36 11.92 14.26 -1.03
N PRO A 37 12.26 14.44 -2.31
CA PRO A 37 12.06 13.38 -3.30
C PRO A 37 12.92 12.13 -3.06
N ASP A 38 14.02 12.26 -2.31
CA ASP A 38 14.88 11.12 -1.99
C ASP A 38 14.41 10.32 -0.77
N SER A 39 13.41 10.84 -0.04
CA SER A 39 12.85 10.16 1.13
C SER A 39 11.63 9.33 0.70
N TYR A 40 11.54 8.10 1.22
CA TYR A 40 10.37 7.25 0.98
C TYR A 40 9.13 7.72 1.75
N LEU A 41 9.29 8.52 2.82
CA LEU A 41 8.23 8.80 3.80
C LEU A 41 6.97 9.41 3.19
N GLY A 42 7.08 10.46 2.39
CA GLY A 42 5.91 11.11 1.80
C GLY A 42 5.11 10.15 0.93
N ASN A 43 5.78 9.44 0.04
CA ASN A 43 5.12 8.47 -0.84
C ASN A 43 4.55 7.28 -0.07
N PHE A 44 5.26 6.80 0.96
CA PHE A 44 4.80 5.66 1.74
C PHE A 44 3.52 5.98 2.50
N TRP A 45 3.47 7.12 3.18
CA TRP A 45 2.25 7.53 3.89
C TRP A 45 1.12 7.88 2.92
N ARG A 46 1.46 8.47 1.77
CA ARG A 46 0.50 8.73 0.72
C ARG A 46 -0.11 7.41 0.20
N ALA A 47 0.71 6.39 0.06
CA ALA A 47 0.25 5.06 -0.33
C ALA A 47 -0.76 4.50 0.68
N ARG A 48 -0.47 4.60 1.97
CA ARG A 48 -1.37 4.12 3.01
C ARG A 48 -2.70 4.87 3.02
N VAL A 49 -2.66 6.19 2.82
CA VAL A 49 -3.88 7.01 2.75
C VAL A 49 -4.73 6.59 1.55
N ASN A 50 -4.10 6.42 0.39
CA ASN A 50 -4.82 6.02 -0.82
C ASN A 50 -5.33 4.58 -0.76
N SER A 51 -4.63 3.69 -0.07
CA SER A 51 -5.13 2.35 0.21
C SER A 51 -6.39 2.41 1.07
N ALA A 52 -6.44 3.30 2.06
CA ALA A 52 -7.63 3.49 2.88
C ALA A 52 -8.80 4.08 2.08
N LEU A 53 -8.54 4.88 1.06
CA LEU A 53 -9.57 5.40 0.15
C LEU A 53 -10.09 4.34 -0.82
N ASP A 54 -9.37 3.24 -0.97
CA ASP A 54 -9.66 2.17 -1.93
C ASP A 54 -9.50 0.82 -1.23
N PRO A 55 -10.35 0.53 -0.20
CA PRO A 55 -10.14 -0.63 0.68
C PRO A 55 -10.12 -1.97 -0.04
N GLU A 56 -10.85 -2.10 -1.16
CA GLU A 56 -10.88 -3.34 -1.95
C GLU A 56 -9.79 -3.40 -3.01
N THR A 57 -8.95 -2.39 -3.10
CA THR A 57 -7.85 -2.30 -4.08
C THR A 57 -8.34 -2.39 -5.53
N GLU A 58 -9.60 -2.03 -5.77
CA GLU A 58 -10.20 -2.12 -7.10
C GLU A 58 -9.64 -1.10 -8.08
N GLN A 59 -9.41 0.13 -7.60
CA GLN A 59 -8.92 1.23 -8.43
C GLN A 59 -7.41 1.30 -8.48
N GLY A 60 -6.73 0.73 -7.48
CA GLY A 60 -5.28 0.81 -7.39
C GLY A 60 -4.77 2.20 -7.09
N LEU A 61 -5.51 2.97 -6.29
CA LEU A 61 -5.13 4.35 -5.96
C LEU A 61 -3.76 4.46 -5.31
N ALA A 62 -3.38 3.48 -4.50
CA ALA A 62 -2.10 3.48 -3.79
C ALA A 62 -0.93 2.97 -4.64
N ARG A 63 -1.20 2.34 -5.78
CA ARG A 63 -0.17 1.70 -6.60
C ARG A 63 1.01 2.61 -6.93
N PRO A 64 0.80 3.82 -7.50
CA PRO A 64 1.95 4.64 -7.88
C PRO A 64 2.80 5.05 -6.67
N TYR A 65 2.17 5.21 -5.52
CA TYR A 65 2.88 5.65 -4.31
C TYR A 65 3.65 4.51 -3.66
N TYR A 66 3.09 3.29 -3.64
CA TYR A 66 3.83 2.13 -3.18
C TYR A 66 5.01 1.81 -4.12
N GLN A 67 4.83 1.98 -5.42
CA GLN A 67 5.92 1.79 -6.38
C GLN A 67 7.05 2.80 -6.15
N ALA A 68 6.69 4.07 -5.97
CA ALA A 68 7.69 5.12 -5.73
C ALA A 68 8.43 4.90 -4.41
N ALA A 69 7.71 4.53 -3.34
CA ALA A 69 8.33 4.23 -2.06
C ALA A 69 9.27 3.01 -2.17
N ALA A 70 8.82 1.95 -2.86
CA ALA A 70 9.62 0.75 -3.04
C ALA A 70 10.93 1.03 -3.77
N GLN A 71 10.90 1.87 -4.81
CA GLN A 71 12.10 2.23 -5.55
C GLN A 71 13.16 2.89 -4.66
N ILE A 72 12.73 3.71 -3.72
CA ILE A 72 13.63 4.36 -2.77
C ILE A 72 14.13 3.33 -1.73
N LEU A 73 13.21 2.52 -1.19
CA LEU A 73 13.54 1.51 -0.19
C LEU A 73 14.46 0.40 -0.73
N GLU A 74 14.39 0.11 -2.02
CA GLU A 74 15.22 -0.90 -2.66
C GLU A 74 16.71 -0.58 -2.61
N LYS A 75 17.07 0.66 -2.36
CA LYS A 75 18.48 1.07 -2.22
C LYS A 75 19.12 0.46 -0.98
N ASP A 76 18.32 0.17 0.07
CA ASP A 76 18.78 -0.54 1.25
C ASP A 76 17.63 -1.31 1.88
N THR A 77 17.40 -2.53 1.40
CA THR A 77 16.28 -3.36 1.83
C THR A 77 16.39 -3.84 3.27
N ARG A 78 17.59 -3.85 3.83
CA ARG A 78 17.82 -4.37 5.18
C ARG A 78 17.30 -3.45 6.29
N LYS A 79 17.42 -2.13 6.09
CA LYS A 79 17.04 -1.14 7.11
C LYS A 79 15.55 -1.07 7.33
N LYS A 80 14.75 -1.23 6.27
CA LYS A 80 13.30 -1.04 6.31
C LYS A 80 12.57 -2.22 5.70
N LEU A 81 12.98 -3.42 6.10
CA LEU A 81 12.47 -4.66 5.53
C LEU A 81 10.93 -4.75 5.60
N LYS A 82 10.34 -4.42 6.73
CA LYS A 82 8.89 -4.50 6.89
C LYS A 82 8.15 -3.56 5.94
N LEU A 83 8.71 -2.39 5.69
CA LEU A 83 8.07 -1.40 4.83
C LEU A 83 8.13 -1.81 3.37
N ILE A 84 9.27 -2.34 2.92
CA ILE A 84 9.37 -2.79 1.54
C ILE A 84 8.48 -4.02 1.28
N ILE A 85 8.34 -4.90 2.26
CA ILE A 85 7.43 -6.03 2.16
C ILE A 85 5.99 -5.57 2.06
N GLU A 86 5.61 -4.54 2.80
CA GLU A 86 4.27 -3.93 2.66
C GLU A 86 4.04 -3.43 1.24
N CYS A 87 5.02 -2.71 0.66
CA CYS A 87 4.93 -2.23 -0.71
C CYS A 87 4.75 -3.39 -1.70
N TYR A 88 5.58 -4.41 -1.61
CA TYR A 88 5.52 -5.56 -2.51
C TYR A 88 4.23 -6.37 -2.34
N SER A 89 3.75 -6.52 -1.10
CA SER A 89 2.49 -7.23 -0.84
C SER A 89 1.30 -6.53 -1.49
N TYR A 90 1.24 -5.20 -1.37
CA TYR A 90 0.18 -4.44 -2.03
C TYR A 90 0.26 -4.61 -3.54
N LEU A 91 1.46 -4.45 -4.12
CA LEU A 91 1.65 -4.53 -5.56
C LEU A 91 1.35 -5.94 -6.09
N GLY A 92 1.78 -6.97 -5.37
CA GLY A 92 1.47 -8.35 -5.73
C GLY A 92 -0.03 -8.60 -5.77
N TYR A 93 -0.73 -8.16 -4.75
CA TYR A 93 -2.18 -8.30 -4.66
C TYR A 93 -2.90 -7.48 -5.75
N TYR A 94 -2.48 -6.24 -5.95
CA TYR A 94 -3.05 -5.37 -6.97
C TYR A 94 -2.98 -6.03 -8.36
N TYR A 95 -1.79 -6.50 -8.75
CA TYR A 95 -1.64 -7.12 -10.07
C TYR A 95 -2.39 -8.44 -10.18
N TYR A 96 -2.53 -9.18 -9.08
CA TYR A 96 -3.38 -10.37 -9.06
C TYR A 96 -4.83 -10.01 -9.39
N LEU A 97 -5.37 -8.95 -8.78
CA LEU A 97 -6.73 -8.49 -9.06
C LEU A 97 -6.90 -8.01 -10.50
N GLN A 98 -5.85 -7.45 -11.09
CA GLN A 98 -5.86 -7.04 -12.49
C GLN A 98 -5.66 -8.21 -13.46
N LYS A 99 -5.53 -9.42 -12.94
CA LYS A 99 -5.26 -10.65 -13.71
C LYS A 99 -3.90 -10.62 -14.43
N ASP A 100 -3.00 -9.77 -13.98
CA ASP A 100 -1.63 -9.73 -14.46
C ASP A 100 -0.78 -10.66 -13.59
N ILE A 101 -0.94 -11.96 -13.83
CA ILE A 101 -0.28 -13.00 -13.02
C ILE A 101 1.24 -12.92 -13.07
N PRO A 102 1.89 -12.71 -14.23
CA PRO A 102 3.35 -12.58 -14.25
C PRO A 102 3.86 -11.45 -13.36
N GLU A 103 3.24 -10.27 -13.41
CA GLU A 103 3.65 -9.14 -12.59
C GLU A 103 3.38 -9.40 -11.11
N SER A 104 2.23 -10.00 -10.80
CA SER A 104 1.91 -10.39 -9.43
C SER A 104 2.98 -11.32 -8.85
N LYS A 105 3.36 -12.35 -9.59
CA LYS A 105 4.41 -13.30 -9.17
C LYS A 105 5.75 -12.60 -8.96
N THR A 106 6.07 -11.62 -9.79
CA THR A 106 7.31 -10.86 -9.66
C THR A 106 7.42 -10.24 -8.27
N TYR A 107 6.35 -9.61 -7.79
CA TYR A 107 6.36 -8.97 -6.47
C TYR A 107 6.38 -9.98 -5.33
N TRP A 108 5.60 -11.05 -5.42
CA TRP A 108 5.63 -12.09 -4.40
C TRP A 108 6.99 -12.78 -4.32
N ASN A 109 7.64 -13.00 -5.46
CA ASN A 109 9.00 -13.55 -5.49
C ASN A 109 10.03 -12.59 -4.91
N LYS A 110 9.86 -11.29 -5.10
CA LYS A 110 10.71 -10.29 -4.44
C LYS A 110 10.65 -10.43 -2.92
N ILE A 111 9.45 -10.68 -2.37
CA ILE A 111 9.29 -10.93 -0.95
C ILE A 111 10.03 -12.20 -0.54
N LEU A 112 9.88 -13.28 -1.30
CA LEU A 112 10.55 -14.55 -0.98
C LEU A 112 12.06 -14.47 -1.07
N ASN A 113 12.59 -13.60 -1.93
CA ASN A 113 14.04 -13.34 -1.99
C ASN A 113 14.53 -12.68 -0.72
N LEU A 114 13.71 -11.83 -0.09
CA LEU A 114 14.06 -11.16 1.16
C LEU A 114 13.72 -12.00 2.39
N GLN A 115 12.61 -12.73 2.33
CA GLN A 115 12.12 -13.59 3.41
C GLN A 115 11.63 -14.91 2.82
N PRO A 116 12.53 -15.90 2.65
CA PRO A 116 12.14 -17.21 2.07
C PRO A 116 11.02 -17.92 2.83
N GLU A 117 10.87 -17.65 4.12
CA GLU A 117 9.85 -18.25 4.99
C GLU A 117 8.55 -17.48 5.03
N ASN A 118 8.40 -16.40 4.24
CA ASN A 118 7.18 -15.61 4.24
C ASN A 118 6.00 -16.44 3.72
N GLU A 119 5.08 -16.79 4.61
CA GLU A 119 3.97 -17.67 4.28
C GLU A 119 2.95 -17.05 3.36
N VAL A 120 2.69 -15.75 3.52
CA VAL A 120 1.72 -15.05 2.65
C VAL A 120 2.19 -15.11 1.20
N ALA A 121 3.48 -14.81 0.97
CA ALA A 121 4.05 -14.86 -0.38
C ALA A 121 4.07 -16.28 -0.95
N ARG A 122 4.41 -17.27 -0.13
CA ARG A 122 4.43 -18.67 -0.55
C ARG A 122 3.03 -19.12 -0.98
N LYS A 123 2.02 -18.83 -0.16
CA LYS A 123 0.64 -19.18 -0.47
C LYS A 123 0.12 -18.45 -1.70
N ALA A 124 0.50 -17.19 -1.87
CA ALA A 124 0.11 -16.43 -3.05
C ALA A 124 0.66 -17.07 -4.33
N ILE A 125 1.93 -17.45 -4.34
CA ILE A 125 2.56 -18.11 -5.49
C ILE A 125 1.89 -19.47 -5.75
N GLU A 126 1.65 -20.26 -4.70
CA GLU A 126 0.99 -21.56 -4.84
C GLU A 126 -0.41 -21.42 -5.45
N GLY A 127 -1.16 -20.41 -5.04
CA GLY A 127 -2.50 -20.17 -5.56
C GLY A 127 -2.55 -19.73 -7.01
N MET A 128 -1.43 -19.27 -7.56
CA MET A 128 -1.34 -18.79 -8.94
C MET A 128 -0.72 -19.79 -9.91
N LYS A 129 -0.46 -21.00 -9.45
CA LYS A 129 0.08 -22.07 -10.31
C LYS A 129 -0.95 -22.66 -11.27
#